data_f1307faaee7c569db434e5ba3362e51b
#
_entry.id   f1307faaee7c569db434e5ba3362e51b
#
_cell.length_a   1.000
_cell.length_b   1.000
_cell.length_c   1.000
_cell.angle_alpha   90.00
_cell.angle_beta   90.00
_cell.angle_gamma   90.00
#
_symmetry.space_group_name_H-M   'P 1'
#
loop_
_entity.id
_entity.type
_entity.pdbx_description
1 polymer ?
#
loop_
_entity_poly.entity_id
_entity_poly.type
_entity_poly.pdbx_seq_one_letter_code
_entity_poly.pdbx_strand_id
1 'polypeptide(L)'
;MNSPLQSFITPWTYKAQVQLYLKREDFLHPEYGGNKIRKLKYIVEEALSQNKKGLLTCGGAYSNHIRATAVYSAERGLKSLALIRGEEVDNETLQVAQHHHMQLVFVPRDAYRALRENPSLAFELSGVDESEWYYIPEGGHHPLAVKGVAELVSEIDIPYHYLATACGTGTTFAGLMVGVQHYSHAAQLMGFPVLNKGEFLLEDIQSLLGETFTKDRIHYFSSEFALGGYAKTHTEYLTFLRDVEKETGVLFDPIYNGKMIWGLKALMERGFFPKGSTIVALHTGGQQGWAGK
;
A
#
# COMPACT_ATOMS: atom_id res chain seq x y z
N MET A 1 -6.99 2.38 15.88
CA MET A 1 -6.54 1.14 15.22
C MET A 1 -5.16 0.86 15.75
N ASN A 2 -4.84 -0.35 16.14
CA ASN A 2 -3.47 -0.68 16.56
C ASN A 2 -3.11 -2.05 15.97
N SER A 3 -2.12 -2.09 15.07
CA SER A 3 -1.60 -3.33 14.52
C SER A 3 -0.39 -3.82 15.35
N PRO A 4 -0.20 -5.14 15.49
CA PRO A 4 0.93 -5.66 16.26
C PRO A 4 2.29 -5.28 15.66
N LEU A 5 3.28 -5.13 16.52
CA LEU A 5 4.70 -5.08 16.16
C LEU A 5 5.32 -6.44 16.47
N GLN A 6 5.83 -7.14 15.45
CA GLN A 6 6.39 -8.48 15.55
C GLN A 6 7.88 -8.47 15.26
N SER A 7 8.70 -9.03 16.16
CA SER A 7 10.11 -9.29 15.86
C SER A 7 10.23 -10.28 14.69
N PHE A 8 11.14 -9.99 13.77
CA PHE A 8 11.36 -10.80 12.56
C PHE A 8 12.83 -11.23 12.50
N ILE A 9 13.09 -12.45 12.97
CA ILE A 9 14.43 -13.00 13.12
C ILE A 9 14.67 -14.05 12.04
N THR A 10 15.76 -13.90 11.32
CA THR A 10 16.22 -14.82 10.27
C THR A 10 17.75 -14.93 10.31
N PRO A 11 18.37 -15.94 9.68
CA PRO A 11 19.82 -16.06 9.60
C PRO A 11 20.51 -14.81 9.04
N TRP A 12 19.89 -14.14 8.06
CA TRP A 12 20.46 -12.95 7.44
C TRP A 12 20.33 -11.69 8.31
N THR A 13 19.26 -11.53 9.11
CA THR A 13 19.17 -10.44 10.10
C THR A 13 20.20 -10.63 11.23
N TYR A 14 20.37 -11.86 11.69
CA TYR A 14 21.37 -12.19 12.71
C TYR A 14 22.81 -11.94 12.20
N LYS A 15 23.13 -12.41 10.99
CA LYS A 15 24.45 -12.21 10.37
C LYS A 15 24.78 -10.72 10.17
N ALA A 16 23.79 -9.93 9.77
CA ALA A 16 23.95 -8.49 9.60
C ALA A 16 24.03 -7.72 10.93
N GLN A 17 23.69 -8.35 12.05
CA GLN A 17 23.53 -7.71 13.36
C GLN A 17 22.52 -6.55 13.32
N VAL A 18 21.40 -6.74 12.61
CA VAL A 18 20.30 -5.78 12.44
C VAL A 18 19.03 -6.37 13.08
N GLN A 19 18.33 -5.55 13.84
CA GLN A 19 17.02 -5.90 14.37
C GLN A 19 15.95 -5.50 13.34
N LEU A 20 15.12 -6.46 12.93
CA LEU A 20 14.01 -6.23 12.03
C LEU A 20 12.69 -6.55 12.72
N TYR A 21 11.76 -5.61 12.65
CA TYR A 21 10.39 -5.77 13.13
C TYR A 21 9.42 -5.58 11.99
N LEU A 22 8.30 -6.29 12.03
CA LEU A 22 7.19 -6.13 11.12
C LEU A 22 6.04 -5.41 11.83
N LYS A 23 5.59 -4.30 11.30
CA LYS A 23 4.32 -3.68 11.69
C LYS A 23 3.21 -4.37 10.90
N ARG A 24 2.45 -5.24 11.56
CA ARG A 24 1.53 -6.23 10.99
C ARG A 24 0.17 -5.61 10.66
N GLU A 25 0.15 -4.73 9.66
CA GLU A 25 -1.08 -4.11 9.17
C GLU A 25 -2.05 -5.14 8.55
N ASP A 26 -1.52 -6.27 8.08
CA ASP A 26 -2.30 -7.41 7.58
C ASP A 26 -3.27 -8.00 8.62
N PHE A 27 -3.06 -7.76 9.91
CA PHE A 27 -3.94 -8.21 10.98
C PHE A 27 -5.07 -7.21 11.32
N LEU A 28 -5.12 -6.05 10.69
CA LEU A 28 -6.15 -5.05 10.97
C LEU A 28 -7.55 -5.50 10.56
N HIS A 29 -7.66 -6.34 9.54
CA HIS A 29 -8.94 -6.88 9.09
C HIS A 29 -8.76 -8.23 8.39
N PRO A 30 -9.66 -9.21 8.60
CA PRO A 30 -9.52 -10.57 8.05
C PRO A 30 -9.64 -10.63 6.52
N GLU A 31 -10.50 -9.81 5.89
CA GLU A 31 -10.77 -9.91 4.46
C GLU A 31 -9.86 -9.01 3.61
N TYR A 32 -9.51 -7.82 4.10
CA TYR A 32 -8.72 -6.86 3.34
C TYR A 32 -7.55 -6.29 4.15
N GLY A 33 -7.13 -7.00 5.19
CA GLY A 33 -6.07 -6.58 6.09
C GLY A 33 -4.95 -5.82 5.42
N GLY A 34 -4.46 -4.80 6.09
CA GLY A 34 -3.41 -3.95 5.57
C GLY A 34 -3.72 -2.46 5.61
N ASN A 35 -2.80 -1.69 5.09
CA ASN A 35 -2.82 -0.23 5.18
C ASN A 35 -3.99 0.47 4.46
N LYS A 36 -4.82 -0.25 3.72
CA LYS A 36 -5.97 0.33 3.01
C LYS A 36 -7.05 0.82 3.96
N ILE A 37 -7.24 0.15 5.10
CA ILE A 37 -8.18 0.60 6.13
C ILE A 37 -7.80 1.98 6.66
N ARG A 38 -6.50 2.24 6.87
CA ARG A 38 -6.01 3.55 7.29
C ARG A 38 -6.24 4.62 6.25
N LYS A 39 -5.99 4.29 4.98
CA LYS A 39 -6.23 5.20 3.86
C LYS A 39 -7.70 5.57 3.71
N LEU A 40 -8.60 4.60 3.87
CA LEU A 40 -10.04 4.80 3.70
C LEU A 40 -10.69 5.51 4.90
N LYS A 41 -10.13 5.41 6.10
CA LYS A 41 -10.72 5.95 7.33
C LYS A 41 -11.25 7.37 7.16
N TYR A 42 -10.37 8.32 6.92
CA TYR A 42 -10.75 9.74 6.83
C TYR A 42 -11.43 10.10 5.51
N ILE A 43 -11.15 9.37 4.43
CA ILE A 43 -11.86 9.54 3.15
C ILE A 43 -13.34 9.22 3.30
N VAL A 44 -13.65 8.13 4.00
CA VAL A 44 -15.04 7.71 4.21
C VAL A 44 -15.74 8.61 5.24
N GLU A 45 -15.04 9.03 6.29
CA GLU A 45 -15.58 10.05 7.23
C GLU A 45 -15.96 11.33 6.49
N GLU A 46 -15.12 11.80 5.56
CA GLU A 46 -15.40 12.97 4.72
C GLU A 46 -16.60 12.75 3.81
N ALA A 47 -16.67 11.60 3.13
CA ALA A 47 -17.81 11.27 2.29
C ALA A 47 -19.14 11.26 3.07
N LEU A 48 -19.13 10.69 4.26
CA LEU A 48 -20.29 10.65 5.15
C LEU A 48 -20.68 12.07 5.64
N SER A 49 -19.69 12.91 5.97
CA SER A 49 -19.94 14.30 6.40
C SER A 49 -20.60 15.14 5.31
N GLN A 50 -20.32 14.80 4.05
CA GLN A 50 -20.94 15.40 2.87
C GLN A 50 -22.27 14.73 2.46
N ASN A 51 -22.80 13.80 3.28
CA ASN A 51 -24.02 13.04 3.00
C ASN A 51 -23.96 12.25 1.66
N LYS A 52 -22.76 11.82 1.23
CA LYS A 52 -22.61 10.97 0.06
C LYS A 52 -23.22 9.60 0.31
N LYS A 53 -23.87 9.03 -0.70
CA LYS A 53 -24.55 7.72 -0.66
C LYS A 53 -23.63 6.58 -1.10
N GLY A 54 -22.54 6.91 -1.81
CA GLY A 54 -21.63 5.91 -2.35
C GLY A 54 -20.21 6.41 -2.56
N LEU A 55 -19.31 5.42 -2.71
CA LEU A 55 -17.90 5.62 -3.04
C LEU A 55 -17.63 5.14 -4.46
N LEU A 56 -17.11 6.03 -5.29
CA LEU A 56 -16.63 5.74 -6.63
C LEU A 56 -15.11 5.65 -6.60
N THR A 57 -14.52 4.59 -7.13
CA THR A 57 -13.07 4.45 -7.19
C THR A 57 -12.59 3.84 -8.50
N CYS A 58 -11.29 3.68 -8.68
CA CYS A 58 -10.71 3.05 -9.85
C CYS A 58 -9.49 2.19 -9.50
N GLY A 59 -9.19 1.22 -10.37
CA GLY A 59 -8.04 0.33 -10.19
C GLY A 59 -7.93 -0.76 -11.24
N GLY A 60 -6.85 -1.52 -11.18
CA GLY A 60 -6.73 -2.77 -11.95
C GLY A 60 -7.54 -3.90 -11.30
N ALA A 61 -7.85 -4.95 -12.07
CA ALA A 61 -8.65 -6.09 -11.62
C ALA A 61 -8.11 -6.85 -10.39
N TYR A 62 -6.81 -6.75 -10.11
CA TYR A 62 -6.15 -7.39 -8.96
C TYR A 62 -5.83 -6.39 -7.84
N SER A 63 -6.51 -5.26 -7.80
CA SER A 63 -6.20 -4.16 -6.88
C SER A 63 -6.68 -4.44 -5.45
N ASN A 64 -5.75 -4.45 -4.50
CA ASN A 64 -6.07 -4.49 -3.06
C ASN A 64 -6.94 -3.30 -2.63
N HIS A 65 -6.87 -2.19 -3.36
CA HIS A 65 -7.68 -1.01 -3.08
C HIS A 65 -9.15 -1.24 -3.46
N ILE A 66 -9.42 -1.86 -4.60
CA ILE A 66 -10.79 -2.20 -5.02
C ILE A 66 -11.44 -3.11 -3.97
N ARG A 67 -10.78 -4.23 -3.61
CA ARG A 67 -11.28 -5.16 -2.58
C ARG A 67 -11.54 -4.44 -1.26
N ALA A 68 -10.58 -3.66 -0.78
CA ALA A 68 -10.73 -2.95 0.49
C ALA A 68 -11.85 -1.91 0.46
N THR A 69 -12.00 -1.16 -0.64
CA THR A 69 -13.07 -0.17 -0.77
C THR A 69 -14.43 -0.84 -0.76
N ALA A 70 -14.61 -1.98 -1.44
CA ALA A 70 -15.86 -2.72 -1.45
C ALA A 70 -16.29 -3.15 -0.03
N VAL A 71 -15.40 -3.85 0.68
CA VAL A 71 -15.70 -4.34 2.04
C VAL A 71 -15.94 -3.17 3.00
N TYR A 72 -15.05 -2.18 2.99
CA TYR A 72 -15.13 -1.02 3.89
C TYR A 72 -16.39 -0.17 3.68
N SER A 73 -16.87 -0.06 2.42
CA SER A 73 -18.13 0.61 2.09
C SER A 73 -19.33 -0.17 2.61
N ALA A 74 -19.38 -1.49 2.36
CA ALA A 74 -20.47 -2.35 2.78
C ALA A 74 -20.66 -2.32 4.30
N GLU A 75 -19.56 -2.40 5.07
CA GLU A 75 -19.59 -2.32 6.54
C GLU A 75 -20.17 -0.99 7.06
N ARG A 76 -20.21 0.06 6.24
CA ARG A 76 -20.71 1.40 6.61
C ARG A 76 -22.00 1.77 5.93
N GLY A 77 -22.63 0.81 5.24
CA GLY A 77 -23.92 1.02 4.55
C GLY A 77 -23.81 1.95 3.35
N LEU A 78 -22.59 2.16 2.79
CA LEU A 78 -22.37 2.95 1.59
C LEU A 78 -22.41 2.05 0.35
N LYS A 79 -22.99 2.55 -0.72
CA LYS A 79 -22.84 1.95 -2.04
C LYS A 79 -21.39 2.07 -2.52
N SER A 80 -20.95 1.16 -3.38
CA SER A 80 -19.63 1.27 -3.99
C SER A 80 -19.65 0.91 -5.46
N LEU A 81 -18.82 1.61 -6.25
CA LEU A 81 -18.61 1.40 -7.67
C LEU A 81 -17.13 1.53 -8.00
N ALA A 82 -16.62 0.64 -8.83
CA ALA A 82 -15.25 0.69 -9.29
C ALA A 82 -15.15 0.72 -10.82
N LEU A 83 -14.36 1.66 -11.34
CA LEU A 83 -13.89 1.68 -12.72
C LEU A 83 -12.67 0.75 -12.84
N ILE A 84 -12.84 -0.39 -13.48
CA ILE A 84 -11.82 -1.43 -13.61
C ILE A 84 -11.07 -1.26 -14.94
N ARG A 85 -9.75 -1.15 -14.87
CA ARG A 85 -8.90 -0.97 -16.04
C ARG A 85 -8.82 -2.22 -16.91
N GLY A 86 -9.20 -2.11 -18.16
CA GLY A 86 -9.02 -3.11 -19.21
C GLY A 86 -10.25 -3.97 -19.43
N GLU A 87 -10.03 -5.16 -19.96
CA GLU A 87 -11.06 -6.11 -20.33
C GLU A 87 -11.67 -6.79 -19.11
N GLU A 88 -12.88 -7.30 -19.26
CA GLU A 88 -13.55 -8.07 -18.23
C GLU A 88 -12.78 -9.36 -17.93
N VAL A 89 -12.51 -9.57 -16.66
CA VAL A 89 -11.84 -10.76 -16.14
C VAL A 89 -12.51 -11.22 -14.86
N ASP A 90 -12.50 -12.52 -14.60
CA ASP A 90 -12.94 -13.09 -13.34
C ASP A 90 -11.74 -13.46 -12.47
N ASN A 91 -11.76 -13.02 -11.21
CA ASN A 91 -10.76 -13.36 -10.21
C ASN A 91 -11.27 -13.11 -8.79
N GLU A 92 -10.58 -13.69 -7.80
CA GLU A 92 -10.98 -13.61 -6.39
C GLU A 92 -11.16 -12.14 -5.89
N THR A 93 -10.33 -11.20 -6.33
CA THR A 93 -10.41 -9.80 -5.91
C THR A 93 -11.74 -9.17 -6.32
N LEU A 94 -12.16 -9.39 -7.57
CA LEU A 94 -13.42 -8.86 -8.10
C LEU A 94 -14.62 -9.62 -7.57
N GLN A 95 -14.50 -10.94 -7.38
CA GLN A 95 -15.56 -11.77 -6.75
C GLN A 95 -15.87 -11.28 -5.33
N VAL A 96 -14.83 -10.99 -4.51
CA VAL A 96 -15.01 -10.39 -3.19
C VAL A 96 -15.67 -9.02 -3.28
N ALA A 97 -15.25 -8.17 -4.22
CA ALA A 97 -15.84 -6.86 -4.41
C ALA A 97 -17.34 -6.96 -4.76
N GLN A 98 -17.72 -7.87 -5.65
CA GLN A 98 -19.11 -8.13 -6.03
C GLN A 98 -19.92 -8.74 -4.88
N HIS A 99 -19.33 -9.65 -4.07
CA HIS A 99 -19.96 -10.20 -2.88
C HIS A 99 -20.37 -9.10 -1.89
N HIS A 100 -19.57 -8.05 -1.78
CA HIS A 100 -19.87 -6.86 -0.99
C HIS A 100 -20.65 -5.79 -1.78
N HIS A 101 -21.38 -6.21 -2.82
CA HIS A 101 -22.29 -5.37 -3.62
C HIS A 101 -21.62 -4.21 -4.37
N MET A 102 -20.30 -4.25 -4.59
CA MET A 102 -19.63 -3.26 -5.44
C MET A 102 -20.04 -3.46 -6.90
N GLN A 103 -20.47 -2.37 -7.54
CA GLN A 103 -20.68 -2.36 -8.98
C GLN A 103 -19.33 -2.25 -9.70
N LEU A 104 -19.11 -3.05 -10.73
CA LEU A 104 -17.89 -3.05 -11.54
C LEU A 104 -18.20 -2.54 -12.94
N VAL A 105 -17.47 -1.53 -13.38
CA VAL A 105 -17.54 -0.97 -14.73
C VAL A 105 -16.16 -1.10 -15.35
N PHE A 106 -16.03 -1.94 -16.38
CA PHE A 106 -14.77 -2.11 -17.09
C PHE A 106 -14.60 -0.99 -18.10
N VAL A 107 -13.43 -0.35 -18.06
CA VAL A 107 -13.11 0.79 -18.92
C VAL A 107 -11.86 0.49 -19.76
N PRO A 108 -11.83 0.88 -21.05
CA PRO A 108 -10.66 0.75 -21.92
C PRO A 108 -9.42 1.41 -21.30
N ARG A 109 -8.23 0.91 -21.65
CA ARG A 109 -6.97 1.37 -21.06
C ARG A 109 -6.65 2.83 -21.39
N ASP A 110 -7.09 3.33 -22.52
CA ASP A 110 -6.96 4.74 -22.93
C ASP A 110 -7.87 5.64 -22.11
N ALA A 111 -9.15 5.28 -21.95
CA ALA A 111 -10.08 5.98 -21.07
C ALA A 111 -9.60 6.00 -19.62
N TYR A 112 -9.05 4.87 -19.14
CA TYR A 112 -8.44 4.79 -17.80
C TYR A 112 -7.22 5.70 -17.65
N ARG A 113 -6.43 5.88 -18.71
CA ARG A 113 -5.29 6.82 -18.71
C ARG A 113 -5.79 8.25 -18.62
N ALA A 114 -6.80 8.61 -19.42
CA ALA A 114 -7.42 9.94 -19.38
C ALA A 114 -8.01 10.25 -18.00
N LEU A 115 -8.61 9.25 -17.32
CA LEU A 115 -9.13 9.39 -15.96
C LEU A 115 -8.04 9.80 -14.95
N ARG A 116 -6.81 9.31 -15.10
CA ARG A 116 -5.69 9.69 -14.21
C ARG A 116 -5.27 11.14 -14.39
N GLU A 117 -5.41 11.69 -15.59
CA GLU A 117 -5.10 13.09 -15.92
C GLU A 117 -6.27 14.03 -15.57
N ASN A 118 -7.50 13.53 -15.71
CA ASN A 118 -8.71 14.26 -15.39
C ASN A 118 -9.68 13.43 -14.52
N PRO A 119 -9.60 13.54 -13.19
CA PRO A 119 -10.44 12.79 -12.26
C PRO A 119 -11.95 12.99 -12.42
N SER A 120 -12.41 14.12 -12.98
CA SER A 120 -13.85 14.37 -13.18
C SER A 120 -14.49 13.40 -14.18
N LEU A 121 -13.70 12.81 -15.09
CA LEU A 121 -14.16 11.74 -15.99
C LEU A 121 -14.67 10.49 -15.24
N ALA A 122 -14.36 10.33 -13.96
CA ALA A 122 -14.84 9.21 -13.18
C ALA A 122 -16.37 9.17 -13.12
N PHE A 123 -17.02 10.30 -12.97
CA PHE A 123 -18.48 10.40 -12.91
C PHE A 123 -19.12 10.15 -14.27
N GLU A 124 -18.52 10.69 -15.34
CA GLU A 124 -18.96 10.45 -16.71
C GLU A 124 -18.87 8.95 -17.08
N LEU A 125 -17.73 8.33 -16.84
CA LEU A 125 -17.48 6.92 -17.16
C LEU A 125 -18.32 5.95 -16.33
N SER A 126 -18.66 6.32 -15.10
CA SER A 126 -19.48 5.49 -14.21
C SER A 126 -20.98 5.74 -14.34
N GLY A 127 -21.38 6.88 -14.86
CA GLY A 127 -22.79 7.30 -14.97
C GLY A 127 -23.45 7.61 -13.62
N VAL A 128 -22.67 7.85 -12.56
CA VAL A 128 -23.23 8.22 -11.24
C VAL A 128 -23.16 9.71 -11.01
N ASP A 129 -24.08 10.24 -10.19
CA ASP A 129 -24.19 11.65 -9.86
C ASP A 129 -23.09 12.05 -8.86
N GLU A 130 -22.25 13.02 -9.22
CA GLU A 130 -21.22 13.60 -8.37
C GLU A 130 -21.79 14.15 -7.05
N SER A 131 -23.02 14.66 -7.04
CA SER A 131 -23.64 15.15 -5.82
C SER A 131 -23.88 14.06 -4.77
N GLU A 132 -24.07 12.80 -5.19
CA GLU A 132 -24.36 11.65 -4.34
C GLU A 132 -23.13 10.76 -4.08
N TRP A 133 -22.09 10.81 -4.90
CA TRP A 133 -20.94 9.93 -4.85
C TRP A 133 -19.65 10.67 -4.53
N TYR A 134 -18.76 9.99 -3.78
CA TYR A 134 -17.43 10.52 -3.46
C TYR A 134 -16.38 9.75 -4.25
N TYR A 135 -15.58 10.45 -5.05
CA TYR A 135 -14.53 9.83 -5.85
C TYR A 135 -13.24 9.64 -5.04
N ILE A 136 -12.70 8.43 -5.09
CA ILE A 136 -11.43 8.04 -4.47
C ILE A 136 -10.46 7.64 -5.60
N PRO A 137 -9.35 8.34 -5.81
CA PRO A 137 -8.37 8.00 -6.84
C PRO A 137 -7.71 6.64 -6.64
N GLU A 138 -7.04 6.14 -7.69
CA GLU A 138 -6.35 4.85 -7.70
C GLU A 138 -5.47 4.66 -6.47
N GLY A 139 -5.63 3.50 -5.80
CA GLY A 139 -4.84 3.16 -4.62
C GLY A 139 -5.11 4.01 -3.38
N GLY A 140 -6.12 4.87 -3.40
CA GLY A 140 -6.43 5.83 -2.34
C GLY A 140 -5.40 6.97 -2.29
N HIS A 141 -5.00 7.49 -3.46
CA HIS A 141 -4.06 8.62 -3.55
C HIS A 141 -4.76 9.93 -3.19
N HIS A 142 -4.82 10.24 -1.90
CA HIS A 142 -5.61 11.34 -1.35
C HIS A 142 -4.96 11.92 -0.08
N PRO A 143 -5.01 13.25 0.19
CA PRO A 143 -4.47 13.85 1.41
C PRO A 143 -5.04 13.24 2.71
N LEU A 144 -6.32 12.92 2.74
CA LEU A 144 -6.94 12.26 3.90
C LEU A 144 -6.40 10.84 4.14
N ALA A 145 -5.94 10.14 3.09
CA ALA A 145 -5.26 8.87 3.23
C ALA A 145 -3.88 9.04 3.89
N VAL A 146 -3.18 10.12 3.57
CA VAL A 146 -1.90 10.48 4.22
C VAL A 146 -2.10 10.63 5.73
N LYS A 147 -3.13 11.38 6.14
CA LYS A 147 -3.51 11.56 7.55
C LYS A 147 -3.73 10.22 8.26
N GLY A 148 -4.50 9.32 7.66
CA GLY A 148 -4.82 8.02 8.25
C GLY A 148 -3.61 7.09 8.37
N VAL A 149 -2.68 7.14 7.40
CA VAL A 149 -1.43 6.37 7.46
C VAL A 149 -0.46 6.95 8.47
N ALA A 150 -0.40 8.29 8.62
CA ALA A 150 0.50 8.95 9.58
C ALA A 150 0.29 8.48 11.02
N GLU A 151 -0.96 8.18 11.41
CA GLU A 151 -1.30 7.66 12.74
C GLU A 151 -0.54 6.37 13.11
N LEU A 152 -0.20 5.55 12.11
CA LEU A 152 0.52 4.28 12.32
C LEU A 152 1.83 4.48 13.07
N VAL A 153 2.52 5.60 12.82
CA VAL A 153 3.84 5.86 13.39
C VAL A 153 3.77 6.04 14.90
N SER A 154 2.68 6.62 15.43
CA SER A 154 2.45 6.76 16.87
C SER A 154 2.22 5.42 17.60
N GLU A 155 1.94 4.36 16.86
CA GLU A 155 1.70 3.01 17.40
C GLU A 155 2.99 2.17 17.49
N ILE A 156 4.15 2.70 17.05
CA ILE A 156 5.44 2.03 17.14
C ILE A 156 6.10 2.45 18.44
N ASP A 157 6.07 1.56 19.42
CA ASP A 157 6.46 1.80 20.82
C ASP A 157 7.92 1.40 21.14
N ILE A 158 8.73 1.13 20.14
CA ILE A 158 10.16 0.85 20.27
C ILE A 158 11.00 1.93 19.58
N PRO A 159 12.25 2.16 20.00
CA PRO A 159 13.18 2.99 19.24
C PRO A 159 13.58 2.28 17.94
N TYR A 160 13.57 3.02 16.82
CA TYR A 160 13.99 2.49 15.52
C TYR A 160 14.71 3.55 14.70
N HIS A 161 15.60 3.09 13.82
CA HIS A 161 16.41 3.94 12.95
C HIS A 161 15.77 4.12 11.57
N TYR A 162 15.11 3.04 11.08
CA TYR A 162 14.56 3.01 9.73
C TYR A 162 13.12 2.52 9.72
N LEU A 163 12.28 3.15 8.90
CA LEU A 163 10.89 2.73 8.66
C LEU A 163 10.73 2.43 7.17
N ALA A 164 10.44 1.18 6.83
CA ALA A 164 10.42 0.68 5.46
C ALA A 164 9.02 0.34 4.96
N THR A 165 8.72 0.67 3.69
CA THR A 165 7.47 0.27 3.04
C THR A 165 7.64 0.04 1.55
N ALA A 166 6.85 -0.88 0.99
CA ALA A 166 6.70 -1.04 -0.45
C ALA A 166 5.83 0.08 -1.02
N CYS A 167 6.18 0.58 -2.21
CA CYS A 167 5.52 1.72 -2.83
C CYS A 167 4.87 1.35 -4.17
N GLY A 168 3.53 1.48 -4.25
CA GLY A 168 2.76 1.40 -5.50
C GLY A 168 2.35 2.77 -6.02
N THR A 169 1.58 3.53 -5.24
CA THR A 169 1.15 4.92 -5.54
C THR A 169 1.83 5.98 -4.69
N GLY A 170 2.80 5.61 -3.86
CA GLY A 170 3.50 6.53 -2.97
C GLY A 170 2.74 6.98 -1.71
N THR A 171 1.40 6.90 -1.69
CA THR A 171 0.56 7.45 -0.60
C THR A 171 0.92 6.90 0.80
N THR A 172 1.28 5.61 0.91
CA THR A 172 1.71 5.03 2.20
C THR A 172 3.00 5.67 2.65
N PHE A 173 3.98 5.79 1.75
CA PHE A 173 5.25 6.45 2.04
C PHE A 173 5.05 7.92 2.44
N ALA A 174 4.16 8.65 1.75
CA ALA A 174 3.77 10.00 2.11
C ALA A 174 3.22 10.09 3.54
N GLY A 175 2.32 9.17 3.92
CA GLY A 175 1.77 9.11 5.27
C GLY A 175 2.82 8.80 6.33
N LEU A 176 3.76 7.88 6.04
CA LEU A 176 4.88 7.61 6.94
C LEU A 176 5.80 8.82 7.11
N MET A 177 6.03 9.60 6.04
CA MET A 177 6.84 10.83 6.12
C MET A 177 6.23 11.82 7.09
N VAL A 178 4.93 12.09 6.99
CA VAL A 178 4.21 12.96 7.93
C VAL A 178 4.25 12.39 9.35
N GLY A 179 4.01 11.10 9.50
CA GLY A 179 4.02 10.43 10.80
C GLY A 179 5.39 10.48 11.48
N VAL A 180 6.48 10.23 10.74
CA VAL A 180 7.85 10.30 11.28
C VAL A 180 8.19 11.72 11.72
N GLN A 181 7.81 12.74 10.97
CA GLN A 181 8.02 14.12 11.37
C GLN A 181 7.32 14.47 12.69
N HIS A 182 6.13 13.88 12.91
CA HIS A 182 5.31 14.15 14.09
C HIS A 182 5.73 13.34 15.32
N TYR A 183 6.05 12.05 15.14
CA TYR A 183 6.16 11.09 16.25
C TYR A 183 7.55 10.46 16.42
N SER A 184 8.44 10.55 15.44
CA SER A 184 9.74 9.86 15.46
C SER A 184 10.83 10.67 14.77
N HIS A 185 11.19 11.78 15.36
CA HIS A 185 12.07 12.80 14.76
C HIS A 185 13.44 12.31 14.25
N ALA A 186 13.94 11.19 14.73
CA ALA A 186 15.25 10.65 14.31
C ALA A 186 15.16 9.57 13.22
N ALA A 187 13.99 9.01 12.97
CA ALA A 187 13.85 7.89 12.02
C ALA A 187 13.98 8.33 10.56
N GLN A 188 14.58 7.46 9.76
CA GLN A 188 14.76 7.63 8.32
C GLN A 188 13.81 6.70 7.56
N LEU A 189 13.36 7.12 6.39
CA LEU A 189 12.39 6.39 5.57
C LEU A 189 13.08 5.58 4.47
N MET A 190 12.57 4.40 4.23
CA MET A 190 12.99 3.52 3.14
C MET A 190 11.79 3.14 2.27
N GLY A 191 11.79 3.56 1.01
CA GLY A 191 10.77 3.24 0.02
C GLY A 191 11.27 2.20 -0.98
N PHE A 192 10.46 1.19 -1.24
CA PHE A 192 10.72 0.14 -2.22
C PHE A 192 9.64 0.20 -3.32
N PRO A 193 9.81 1.05 -4.36
CA PRO A 193 8.92 1.08 -5.51
C PRO A 193 8.84 -0.29 -6.17
N VAL A 194 7.62 -0.76 -6.42
CA VAL A 194 7.37 -2.05 -7.09
C VAL A 194 7.20 -1.91 -8.60
N LEU A 195 7.33 -0.68 -9.09
CA LEU A 195 7.25 -0.29 -10.50
C LEU A 195 8.64 -0.21 -11.11
N ASN A 196 8.76 -0.51 -12.40
CA ASN A 196 10.00 -0.23 -13.11
C ASN A 196 10.26 1.28 -13.17
N LYS A 197 11.49 1.71 -12.87
CA LYS A 197 11.85 3.15 -12.77
C LYS A 197 10.91 3.93 -11.84
N GLY A 198 10.54 3.32 -10.71
CA GLY A 198 9.53 3.83 -9.78
C GLY A 198 9.94 5.06 -8.98
N GLU A 199 11.12 5.63 -9.22
CA GLU A 199 11.64 6.83 -8.57
C GLU A 199 10.77 8.07 -8.85
N PHE A 200 10.02 8.09 -9.97
CA PHE A 200 9.04 9.15 -10.28
C PHE A 200 7.97 9.32 -9.20
N LEU A 201 7.69 8.27 -8.42
CA LEU A 201 6.75 8.36 -7.30
C LEU A 201 7.15 9.42 -6.27
N LEU A 202 8.43 9.84 -6.20
CA LEU A 202 8.84 10.93 -5.33
C LEU A 202 8.21 12.26 -5.74
N GLU A 203 8.01 12.50 -7.04
CA GLU A 203 7.31 13.69 -7.55
C GLU A 203 5.82 13.64 -7.17
N ASP A 204 5.19 12.46 -7.30
CA ASP A 204 3.80 12.26 -6.87
C ASP A 204 3.64 12.45 -5.35
N ILE A 205 4.58 11.94 -4.55
CA ILE A 205 4.62 12.12 -3.09
C ILE A 205 4.82 13.59 -2.74
N GLN A 206 5.74 14.28 -3.41
CA GLN A 206 5.98 15.70 -3.20
C GLN A 206 4.75 16.54 -3.57
N SER A 207 4.09 16.23 -4.67
CA SER A 207 2.84 16.89 -5.08
C SER A 207 1.74 16.69 -4.03
N LEU A 208 1.63 15.49 -3.45
CA LEU A 208 0.63 15.16 -2.44
C LEU A 208 0.89 15.86 -1.09
N LEU A 209 2.15 16.05 -0.72
CA LEU A 209 2.56 16.62 0.58
C LEU A 209 2.83 18.12 0.55
N GLY A 210 3.10 18.71 -0.64
CA GLY A 210 3.48 20.11 -0.76
C GLY A 210 4.69 20.45 0.11
N GLU A 211 4.57 21.48 0.93
CA GLU A 211 5.65 21.96 1.83
C GLU A 211 6.02 20.95 2.94
N THR A 212 5.16 19.98 3.22
CA THR A 212 5.44 18.93 4.23
C THR A 212 6.44 17.89 3.71
N PHE A 213 6.74 17.87 2.41
CA PHE A 213 7.72 16.95 1.83
C PHE A 213 9.12 17.26 2.31
N THR A 214 9.82 16.27 2.89
CA THR A 214 11.17 16.42 3.45
C THR A 214 12.11 15.37 2.88
N LYS A 215 12.92 15.77 1.90
CA LYS A 215 13.88 14.88 1.22
C LYS A 215 14.92 14.29 2.17
N ASP A 216 15.35 15.05 3.16
CA ASP A 216 16.39 14.66 4.13
C ASP A 216 15.95 13.48 5.03
N ARG A 217 14.65 13.15 5.05
CA ARG A 217 14.13 11.97 5.75
C ARG A 217 14.19 10.69 4.91
N ILE A 218 14.54 10.79 3.65
CA ILE A 218 14.60 9.64 2.74
C ILE A 218 16.00 9.06 2.74
N HIS A 219 16.20 7.93 3.42
CA HIS A 219 17.46 7.21 3.44
C HIS A 219 17.66 6.34 2.21
N TYR A 220 16.55 5.74 1.72
CA TYR A 220 16.55 4.87 0.55
C TYR A 220 15.22 5.00 -0.20
N PHE A 221 15.31 5.17 -1.52
CA PHE A 221 14.14 5.11 -2.39
C PHE A 221 14.59 4.67 -3.78
N SER A 222 14.42 3.38 -4.07
CA SER A 222 14.89 2.83 -5.35
C SER A 222 14.06 1.65 -5.81
N SER A 223 13.85 1.57 -7.10
CA SER A 223 13.20 0.45 -7.80
C SER A 223 14.16 -0.71 -8.13
N GLU A 224 15.37 -0.74 -7.56
CA GLU A 224 16.37 -1.80 -7.76
C GLU A 224 15.77 -3.20 -7.54
N PHE A 225 14.89 -3.34 -6.55
CA PHE A 225 14.26 -4.60 -6.20
C PHE A 225 12.84 -4.79 -6.79
N ALA A 226 12.47 -3.99 -7.78
CA ALA A 226 11.17 -4.10 -8.45
C ALA A 226 11.04 -5.34 -9.37
N LEU A 227 12.14 -6.07 -9.61
CA LEU A 227 12.18 -7.29 -10.43
C LEU A 227 11.63 -7.09 -11.85
N GLY A 228 11.88 -5.92 -12.45
CA GLY A 228 11.36 -5.56 -13.77
C GLY A 228 9.99 -4.89 -13.77
N GLY A 229 9.37 -4.67 -12.60
CA GLY A 229 8.16 -3.86 -12.46
C GLY A 229 6.98 -4.56 -11.77
N TYR A 230 5.81 -3.93 -11.89
CA TYR A 230 4.60 -4.38 -11.22
C TYR A 230 4.23 -5.84 -11.55
N ALA A 231 3.96 -6.63 -10.52
CA ALA A 231 3.61 -8.05 -10.59
C ALA A 231 4.64 -8.96 -11.30
N LYS A 232 5.81 -8.44 -11.71
CA LYS A 232 6.90 -9.28 -12.22
C LYS A 232 7.59 -10.00 -11.08
N THR A 233 7.89 -11.29 -11.32
CA THR A 233 8.52 -12.21 -10.38
C THR A 233 9.43 -13.16 -11.13
N HIS A 234 10.34 -13.84 -10.44
CA HIS A 234 11.14 -14.95 -10.97
C HIS A 234 11.25 -16.06 -9.92
N THR A 235 11.65 -17.26 -10.36
CA THR A 235 11.62 -18.48 -9.52
C THR A 235 12.40 -18.33 -8.23
N GLU A 236 13.64 -17.82 -8.29
CA GLU A 236 14.48 -17.63 -7.09
C GLU A 236 13.81 -16.75 -6.04
N TYR A 237 13.20 -15.66 -6.47
CA TYR A 237 12.46 -14.75 -5.58
C TYR A 237 11.24 -15.44 -4.94
N LEU A 238 10.47 -16.19 -5.72
CA LEU A 238 9.30 -16.91 -5.18
C LEU A 238 9.72 -18.02 -4.21
N THR A 239 10.82 -18.72 -4.50
CA THR A 239 11.41 -19.71 -3.59
C THR A 239 11.82 -19.04 -2.29
N PHE A 240 12.53 -17.92 -2.36
CA PHE A 240 12.90 -17.14 -1.16
C PHE A 240 11.69 -16.79 -0.30
N LEU A 241 10.58 -16.33 -0.89
CA LEU A 241 9.38 -15.99 -0.10
C LEU A 241 8.76 -17.21 0.59
N ARG A 242 8.76 -18.37 -0.06
CA ARG A 242 8.28 -19.63 0.53
C ARG A 242 9.19 -20.11 1.65
N ASP A 243 10.51 -19.98 1.48
CA ASP A 243 11.49 -20.34 2.52
C ASP A 243 11.31 -19.42 3.74
N VAL A 244 11.13 -18.12 3.54
CA VAL A 244 10.84 -17.15 4.61
C VAL A 244 9.54 -17.50 5.34
N GLU A 245 8.48 -17.83 4.62
CA GLU A 245 7.21 -18.26 5.21
C GLU A 245 7.39 -19.51 6.06
N LYS A 246 8.09 -20.53 5.54
CA LYS A 246 8.39 -21.78 6.25
C LYS A 246 9.21 -21.56 7.52
N GLU A 247 10.17 -20.63 7.47
CA GLU A 247 11.06 -20.32 8.59
C GLU A 247 10.38 -19.48 9.68
N THR A 248 9.58 -18.52 9.28
CA THR A 248 9.05 -17.46 10.18
C THR A 248 7.55 -17.54 10.44
N GLY A 249 6.81 -18.31 9.65
CA GLY A 249 5.34 -18.33 9.64
C GLY A 249 4.71 -17.06 9.07
N VAL A 250 5.49 -16.17 8.44
CA VAL A 250 4.99 -14.92 7.87
C VAL A 250 4.88 -15.04 6.34
N LEU A 251 3.66 -14.95 5.84
CA LEU A 251 3.38 -14.94 4.40
C LEU A 251 3.45 -13.52 3.84
N PHE A 252 4.39 -13.25 2.96
CA PHE A 252 4.47 -11.99 2.22
C PHE A 252 3.85 -12.13 0.84
N ASP A 253 3.07 -11.13 0.42
CA ASP A 253 2.61 -11.05 -0.95
C ASP A 253 3.79 -10.84 -1.92
N PRO A 254 3.76 -11.45 -3.14
CA PRO A 254 4.90 -11.38 -4.06
C PRO A 254 4.96 -10.08 -4.88
N ILE A 255 4.00 -9.16 -4.72
CA ILE A 255 3.90 -7.95 -5.54
C ILE A 255 4.51 -6.74 -4.83
N TYR A 256 4.26 -6.60 -3.52
CA TYR A 256 4.64 -5.46 -2.69
C TYR A 256 5.61 -5.84 -1.57
N ASN A 257 5.09 -6.43 -0.48
CA ASN A 257 5.87 -6.68 0.73
C ASN A 257 7.02 -7.65 0.51
N GLY A 258 6.83 -8.65 -0.33
CA GLY A 258 7.88 -9.59 -0.68
C GLY A 258 9.08 -8.89 -1.35
N LYS A 259 8.84 -7.93 -2.26
CA LYS A 259 9.93 -7.18 -2.91
C LYS A 259 10.69 -6.30 -1.91
N MET A 260 9.98 -5.70 -0.95
CA MET A 260 10.61 -4.95 0.13
C MET A 260 11.49 -5.85 1.00
N ILE A 261 10.99 -7.03 1.41
CA ILE A 261 11.76 -7.98 2.24
C ILE A 261 12.97 -8.53 1.47
N TRP A 262 12.80 -8.84 0.18
CA TRP A 262 13.90 -9.22 -0.71
C TRP A 262 14.98 -8.13 -0.77
N GLY A 263 14.56 -6.87 -0.91
CA GLY A 263 15.45 -5.72 -0.92
C GLY A 263 16.15 -5.49 0.42
N LEU A 264 15.42 -5.57 1.52
CA LEU A 264 16.01 -5.44 2.87
C LEU A 264 17.06 -6.51 3.13
N LYS A 265 16.78 -7.78 2.76
CA LYS A 265 17.78 -8.86 2.84
C LYS A 265 19.03 -8.52 2.04
N ALA A 266 18.87 -8.15 0.76
CA ALA A 266 20.00 -7.83 -0.10
C ALA A 266 20.83 -6.63 0.42
N LEU A 267 20.17 -5.60 0.95
CA LEU A 267 20.86 -4.45 1.56
C LEU A 267 21.60 -4.85 2.83
N MET A 268 21.04 -5.72 3.67
CA MET A 268 21.72 -6.25 4.86
C MET A 268 22.96 -7.07 4.48
N GLU A 269 22.87 -7.94 3.46
CA GLU A 269 23.99 -8.75 2.98
C GLU A 269 25.14 -7.91 2.40
N ARG A 270 24.82 -6.73 1.85
CA ARG A 270 25.79 -5.74 1.35
C ARG A 270 26.40 -4.85 2.45
N GLY A 271 25.95 -5.03 3.71
CA GLY A 271 26.43 -4.17 4.83
C GLY A 271 25.93 -2.72 4.76
N PHE A 272 24.79 -2.49 4.15
CA PHE A 272 24.20 -1.16 3.99
C PHE A 272 23.83 -0.50 5.33
N PHE A 273 23.43 -1.31 6.31
CA PHE A 273 23.03 -0.83 7.63
C PHE A 273 24.17 -0.90 8.64
N PRO A 274 24.38 0.12 9.46
CA PRO A 274 25.25 0.01 10.62
C PRO A 274 24.81 -1.14 11.53
N LYS A 275 25.78 -1.86 12.13
CA LYS A 275 25.49 -2.89 13.13
C LYS A 275 24.71 -2.32 14.31
N GLY A 276 23.74 -3.05 14.81
CA GLY A 276 22.82 -2.59 15.85
C GLY A 276 21.66 -1.75 15.36
N SER A 277 21.53 -1.51 14.03
CA SER A 277 20.39 -0.82 13.49
C SER A 277 19.08 -1.55 13.77
N THR A 278 18.03 -0.79 14.04
CA THR A 278 16.65 -1.28 14.17
C THR A 278 15.83 -0.78 12.99
N ILE A 279 15.17 -1.70 12.29
CA ILE A 279 14.31 -1.43 11.14
C ILE A 279 12.90 -1.88 11.49
N VAL A 280 11.91 -1.04 11.22
CA VAL A 280 10.50 -1.43 11.20
C VAL A 280 10.03 -1.48 9.75
N ALA A 281 9.57 -2.63 9.28
CA ALA A 281 9.04 -2.81 7.94
C ALA A 281 7.52 -3.01 7.99
N LEU A 282 6.77 -2.28 7.15
CA LEU A 282 5.32 -2.41 7.09
C LEU A 282 4.92 -3.66 6.31
N HIS A 283 4.20 -4.56 6.97
CA HIS A 283 3.50 -5.64 6.29
C HIS A 283 2.07 -5.18 5.94
N THR A 284 1.90 -4.68 4.72
CA THR A 284 0.67 -4.00 4.28
C THR A 284 -0.44 -4.94 3.80
N GLY A 285 -0.35 -6.25 4.06
CA GLY A 285 -1.31 -7.25 3.57
C GLY A 285 -1.11 -7.59 2.09
N GLY A 286 -2.17 -8.04 1.41
CA GLY A 286 -2.12 -8.32 -0.03
C GLY A 286 -1.84 -9.78 -0.39
N GLN A 287 -2.09 -10.74 0.51
CA GLN A 287 -1.79 -12.17 0.34
C GLN A 287 -2.43 -12.79 -0.92
N GLN A 288 -3.56 -12.25 -1.40
CA GLN A 288 -4.17 -12.64 -2.68
C GLN A 288 -3.25 -12.42 -3.90
N GLY A 289 -2.14 -11.69 -3.74
CA GLY A 289 -1.10 -11.55 -4.77
C GLY A 289 -0.42 -12.85 -5.17
N TRP A 290 -0.66 -13.95 -4.44
CA TRP A 290 -0.20 -15.31 -4.79
C TRP A 290 -1.09 -16.00 -5.84
N ALA A 291 -2.28 -15.49 -6.11
CA ALA A 291 -3.16 -16.07 -7.12
C ALA A 291 -2.45 -16.14 -8.49
N GLY A 292 -2.32 -17.34 -9.04
CA GLY A 292 -1.65 -17.59 -10.32
C GLY A 292 -0.11 -17.58 -10.29
N LYS A 293 0.50 -17.76 -9.12
CA LYS A 293 1.96 -17.80 -8.93
C LYS A 293 2.46 -19.16 -8.46
#